data_4f5cd0f6025a6b7c76c2d68f73711a79
#
_entry.id   4f5cd0f6025a6b7c76c2d68f73711a79
#
_cell.length_a   1.000
_cell.length_b   1.000
_cell.length_c   1.000
_cell.angle_alpha   90.00
_cell.angle_beta   90.00
_cell.angle_gamma   90.00
#
_symmetry.space_group_name_H-M   'P 1'
#
loop_
_entity.id
_entity.type
_entity.pdbx_description
1 polymer ?
#
loop_
_entity_poly.entity_id
_entity_poly.type
_entity_poly.pdbx_seq_one_letter_code
_entity_poly.pdbx_strand_id
1 'polypeptide(L)'
;MKVTLIASVSANGKVLLANNPNHQIAPEVMEFLVQKAVESGNIVFGYSTYTMFIDALQDALAGKEIVVLSNNHEARSGHKTVHTPEEAVEYLRGKGMEEIVVGGGVQTYNAFLDKDLVTDIYFNVTPMVIGDGGVIGSKDDLFVKFDKMNYKPIIENVIRLHLSK
;
A
#
# COMPACT_ATOMS: atom_id res chain seq x y z
N MET A 1 -2.59 -13.13 -10.88
CA MET A 1 -1.94 -12.53 -9.68
C MET A 1 -2.80 -11.41 -9.17
N LYS A 2 -3.22 -11.48 -7.93
CA LYS A 2 -3.94 -10.41 -7.26
C LYS A 2 -2.95 -9.38 -6.74
N VAL A 3 -3.16 -8.11 -7.04
CA VAL A 3 -2.33 -6.99 -6.57
C VAL A 3 -3.23 -6.02 -5.82
N THR A 4 -3.03 -5.94 -4.51
CA THR A 4 -3.87 -5.21 -3.57
C THR A 4 -3.15 -3.99 -3.01
N LEU A 5 -3.65 -2.80 -3.31
CA LEU A 5 -3.19 -1.57 -2.68
C LEU A 5 -3.98 -1.31 -1.40
N ILE A 6 -3.29 -0.87 -0.36
CA ILE A 6 -3.93 -0.47 0.90
C ILE A 6 -3.44 0.92 1.27
N ALA A 7 -4.33 1.89 1.27
CA ALA A 7 -4.00 3.28 1.52
C ALA A 7 -4.95 3.91 2.54
N SER A 8 -4.41 4.77 3.39
CA SER A 8 -5.18 5.62 4.29
C SER A 8 -5.36 6.98 3.65
N VAL A 9 -6.61 7.42 3.53
CA VAL A 9 -6.94 8.65 2.82
C VAL A 9 -7.84 9.55 3.67
N SER A 10 -7.77 10.85 3.38
CA SER A 10 -8.71 11.84 3.90
C SER A 10 -10.06 11.74 3.20
N ALA A 11 -11.08 12.42 3.74
CA ALA A 11 -12.40 12.47 3.13
C ALA A 11 -12.40 13.15 1.76
N ASN A 12 -11.42 14.03 1.49
CA ASN A 12 -11.24 14.64 0.18
C ASN A 12 -10.28 13.87 -0.74
N GLY A 13 -9.97 12.61 -0.43
CA GLY A 13 -9.24 11.70 -1.32
C GLY A 13 -7.72 11.86 -1.33
N LYS A 14 -7.13 12.56 -0.38
CA LYS A 14 -5.69 12.71 -0.28
C LYS A 14 -5.08 11.60 0.58
N VAL A 15 -3.97 11.01 0.14
CA VAL A 15 -3.26 10.00 0.93
C VAL A 15 -2.59 10.67 2.14
N LEU A 16 -2.79 10.10 3.32
CA LEU A 16 -2.18 10.59 4.54
C LEU A 16 -0.66 10.39 4.50
N LEU A 17 0.08 11.39 4.93
CA LEU A 17 1.55 11.36 4.97
C LEU A 17 2.01 10.87 6.35
N ALA A 18 2.69 9.74 6.40
CA ALA A 18 3.10 9.10 7.64
C ALA A 18 4.03 9.98 8.50
N ASN A 19 4.79 10.89 7.88
CA ASN A 19 5.69 11.81 8.55
C ASN A 19 5.02 13.11 9.03
N ASN A 20 3.71 13.29 8.80
CA ASN A 20 2.98 14.47 9.25
C ASN A 20 2.23 14.14 10.55
N PRO A 21 2.52 14.84 11.68
CA PRO A 21 1.86 14.57 12.96
C PRO A 21 0.34 14.76 12.94
N ASN A 22 -0.20 15.55 12.01
CA ASN A 22 -1.64 15.75 11.86
C ASN A 22 -2.31 14.62 11.05
N HIS A 23 -1.54 13.78 10.37
CA HIS A 23 -2.04 12.68 9.55
C HIS A 23 -1.99 11.34 10.27
N GLN A 24 -2.40 11.31 11.53
CA GLN A 24 -2.39 10.09 12.33
C GLN A 24 -3.54 9.16 11.95
N ILE A 25 -3.25 7.87 11.88
CA ILE A 25 -4.24 6.83 11.62
C ILE A 25 -4.52 6.03 12.89
N ALA A 26 -5.72 5.46 12.96
CA ALA A 26 -6.08 4.59 14.07
C ALA A 26 -5.27 3.28 14.03
N PRO A 27 -4.94 2.68 15.20
CA PRO A 27 -4.23 1.40 15.24
C PRO A 27 -4.89 0.29 14.42
N GLU A 28 -6.22 0.25 14.37
CA GLU A 28 -6.99 -0.75 13.62
C GLU A 28 -6.73 -0.67 12.12
N VAL A 29 -6.40 0.51 11.60
CA VAL A 29 -6.06 0.71 10.18
C VAL A 29 -4.69 0.09 9.86
N MET A 30 -3.71 0.30 10.73
CA MET A 30 -2.39 -0.31 10.60
C MET A 30 -2.44 -1.83 10.79
N GLU A 31 -3.24 -2.31 11.75
CA GLU A 31 -3.44 -3.74 11.98
C GLU A 31 -3.97 -4.44 10.74
N PHE A 32 -4.88 -3.81 10.00
CA PHE A 32 -5.40 -4.39 8.76
C PHE A 32 -4.31 -4.57 7.70
N LEU A 33 -3.43 -3.58 7.54
CA LEU A 33 -2.31 -3.67 6.60
C LEU A 33 -1.39 -4.85 6.97
N VAL A 34 -1.04 -4.96 8.25
CA VAL A 34 -0.18 -6.04 8.75
C VAL A 34 -0.87 -7.40 8.57
N GLN A 35 -2.15 -7.51 8.89
CA GLN A 35 -2.92 -8.73 8.70
C GLN A 35 -2.91 -9.18 7.24
N LYS A 36 -3.18 -8.27 6.31
CA LYS A 36 -3.15 -8.57 4.87
C LYS A 36 -1.75 -9.02 4.42
N ALA A 37 -0.72 -8.38 4.89
CA ALA A 37 0.66 -8.76 4.58
C ALA A 37 1.02 -10.16 5.13
N VAL A 38 0.58 -10.47 6.34
CA VAL A 38 0.79 -11.79 6.95
C VAL A 38 0.03 -12.89 6.18
N GLU A 39 -1.23 -12.64 5.84
CA GLU A 39 -2.07 -13.58 5.09
C GLU A 39 -1.52 -13.87 3.70
N SER A 40 -1.06 -12.85 2.98
CA SER A 40 -0.51 -13.01 1.62
C SER A 40 0.95 -13.41 1.61
N GLY A 41 1.65 -13.30 2.74
CA GLY A 41 3.05 -13.68 2.87
C GLY A 41 4.06 -12.64 2.41
N ASN A 42 3.60 -11.42 2.05
CA ASN A 42 4.49 -10.39 1.51
C ASN A 42 3.93 -8.98 1.71
N ILE A 43 4.83 -8.01 1.55
CA ILE A 43 4.46 -6.60 1.43
C ILE A 43 5.48 -5.87 0.56
N VAL A 44 5.00 -4.93 -0.24
CA VAL A 44 5.83 -4.05 -1.07
C VAL A 44 5.71 -2.62 -0.55
N PHE A 45 6.85 -1.99 -0.28
CA PHE A 45 6.95 -0.59 0.14
C PHE A 45 7.86 0.19 -0.79
N GLY A 46 7.61 1.47 -0.95
CA GLY A 46 8.65 2.41 -1.37
C GLY A 46 9.68 2.62 -0.26
N TYR A 47 10.87 3.10 -0.62
CA TYR A 47 11.97 3.19 0.36
C TYR A 47 11.64 4.07 1.56
N SER A 48 11.06 5.24 1.37
CA SER A 48 10.74 6.16 2.47
C SER A 48 9.75 5.54 3.46
N THR A 49 8.70 4.89 2.96
CA THR A 49 7.72 4.20 3.79
C THR A 49 8.36 3.02 4.51
N TYR A 50 9.19 2.26 3.80
CA TYR A 50 9.94 1.14 4.37
C TYR A 50 10.79 1.59 5.57
N THR A 51 11.57 2.65 5.41
CA THR A 51 12.45 3.13 6.49
C THR A 51 11.68 3.64 7.71
N MET A 52 10.49 4.21 7.50
CA MET A 52 9.64 4.67 8.60
C MET A 52 9.03 3.54 9.43
N PHE A 53 8.67 2.43 8.78
CA PHE A 53 7.87 1.40 9.43
C PHE A 53 8.59 0.11 9.74
N ILE A 54 9.73 -0.19 9.11
CA ILE A 54 10.34 -1.51 9.22
C ILE A 54 10.72 -1.91 10.64
N ASP A 55 11.22 -0.98 11.44
CA ASP A 55 11.60 -1.27 12.83
C ASP A 55 10.40 -1.67 13.69
N ALA A 56 9.24 -1.06 13.43
CA ALA A 56 8.01 -1.38 14.15
C ALA A 56 7.33 -2.66 13.63
N LEU A 57 7.53 -3.01 12.36
CA LEU A 57 6.81 -4.10 11.70
C LEU A 57 7.61 -5.38 11.53
N GLN A 58 8.93 -5.35 11.71
CA GLN A 58 9.78 -6.50 11.37
C GLN A 58 9.43 -7.77 12.16
N ASP A 59 9.01 -7.67 13.41
CA ASP A 59 8.63 -8.83 14.21
C ASP A 59 7.29 -9.42 13.72
N ALA A 60 6.32 -8.57 13.43
CA ALA A 60 5.02 -9.01 12.88
C ALA A 60 5.15 -9.61 11.48
N LEU A 61 6.14 -9.17 10.72
CA LEU A 61 6.41 -9.62 9.35
C LEU A 61 7.53 -10.68 9.27
N ALA A 62 7.93 -11.24 10.40
CA ALA A 62 8.97 -12.26 10.43
C ALA A 62 8.60 -13.45 9.53
N GLY A 63 9.55 -13.88 8.68
CA GLY A 63 9.32 -14.95 7.71
C GLY A 63 8.52 -14.56 6.47
N LYS A 64 8.12 -13.30 6.35
CA LYS A 64 7.39 -12.79 5.16
C LYS A 64 8.37 -12.11 4.21
N GLU A 65 8.02 -12.10 2.92
CA GLU A 65 8.80 -11.39 1.91
C GLU A 65 8.54 -9.88 2.01
N ILE A 66 9.59 -9.13 2.29
CA ILE A 66 9.55 -7.67 2.29
C ILE A 66 10.30 -7.18 1.06
N VAL A 67 9.58 -6.48 0.19
CA VAL A 67 10.10 -5.97 -1.09
C VAL A 67 10.08 -4.46 -1.07
N VAL A 68 11.19 -3.85 -1.43
CA VAL A 68 11.33 -2.39 -1.49
C VAL A 68 11.49 -1.96 -2.94
N LEU A 69 10.59 -1.10 -3.40
CA LEU A 69 10.65 -0.49 -4.73
C LEU A 69 11.48 0.79 -4.63
N SER A 70 12.68 0.77 -5.19
CA SER A 70 13.59 1.90 -5.17
C SER A 70 14.63 1.82 -6.28
N ASN A 71 14.96 2.96 -6.90
CA ASN A 71 16.04 3.06 -7.87
C ASN A 71 17.36 3.52 -7.24
N ASN A 72 17.31 4.12 -6.05
CA ASN A 72 18.46 4.83 -5.47
C ASN A 72 18.98 4.24 -4.17
N HIS A 73 18.23 3.34 -3.53
CA HIS A 73 18.55 2.82 -2.21
C HIS A 73 18.34 1.31 -2.14
N GLU A 74 19.17 0.65 -1.33
CA GLU A 74 19.03 -0.78 -1.08
C GLU A 74 18.28 -1.02 0.23
N ALA A 75 17.47 -2.07 0.26
CA ALA A 75 16.85 -2.56 1.47
C ALA A 75 17.90 -3.20 2.39
N ARG A 76 17.54 -3.38 3.65
CA ARG A 76 18.38 -4.10 4.63
C ARG A 76 18.63 -5.53 4.16
N SER A 77 19.73 -6.12 4.64
CA SER A 77 20.04 -7.52 4.39
C SER A 77 18.85 -8.43 4.76
N GLY A 78 18.54 -9.36 3.88
CA GLY A 78 17.37 -10.24 4.03
C GLY A 78 16.09 -9.73 3.40
N HIS A 79 16.06 -8.47 2.95
CA HIS A 79 14.93 -7.90 2.20
C HIS A 79 15.31 -7.72 0.72
N LYS A 80 14.30 -7.69 -0.14
CA LYS A 80 14.51 -7.60 -1.58
C LYS A 80 14.31 -6.17 -2.07
N THR A 81 15.27 -5.66 -2.84
CA THR A 81 15.10 -4.40 -3.59
C THR A 81 14.76 -4.72 -5.03
N VAL A 82 13.79 -4.01 -5.58
CA VAL A 82 13.41 -4.05 -7.00
C VAL A 82 13.31 -2.61 -7.53
N HIS A 83 13.39 -2.46 -8.85
CA HIS A 83 13.39 -1.14 -9.49
C HIS A 83 12.07 -0.80 -10.17
N THR A 84 11.26 -1.80 -10.49
CA THR A 84 9.97 -1.61 -11.16
C THR A 84 8.87 -2.43 -10.49
N PRO A 85 7.59 -2.03 -10.64
CA PRO A 85 6.47 -2.85 -10.17
C PRO A 85 6.45 -4.25 -10.81
N GLU A 86 6.82 -4.35 -12.08
CA GLU A 86 6.87 -5.62 -12.80
C GLU A 86 7.91 -6.57 -12.18
N GLU A 87 9.07 -6.04 -11.77
CA GLU A 87 10.08 -6.83 -11.06
C GLU A 87 9.55 -7.35 -9.72
N ALA A 88 8.78 -6.54 -8.99
CA ALA A 88 8.14 -6.98 -7.74
C ALA A 88 7.17 -8.13 -8.00
N VAL A 89 6.32 -8.01 -9.03
CA VAL A 89 5.37 -9.06 -9.42
C VAL A 89 6.09 -10.34 -9.80
N GLU A 90 7.12 -10.24 -10.64
CA GLU A 90 7.89 -11.40 -11.09
C GLU A 90 8.59 -12.11 -9.92
N TYR A 91 9.24 -11.34 -9.07
CA TYR A 91 9.93 -11.88 -7.89
C TYR A 91 8.98 -12.63 -6.97
N LEU A 92 7.85 -12.01 -6.60
CA LEU A 92 6.90 -12.61 -5.66
C LEU A 92 6.14 -13.79 -6.29
N ARG A 93 5.84 -13.73 -7.58
CA ARG A 93 5.29 -14.88 -8.31
C ARG A 93 6.26 -16.06 -8.29
N GLY A 94 7.55 -15.80 -8.48
CA GLY A 94 8.60 -16.82 -8.38
C GLY A 94 8.72 -17.45 -7.01
N LYS A 95 8.27 -16.76 -5.97
CA LYS A 95 8.19 -17.27 -4.59
C LYS A 95 6.88 -18.03 -4.31
N GLY A 96 6.01 -18.19 -5.29
CA GLY A 96 4.74 -18.88 -5.15
C GLY A 96 3.62 -18.04 -4.53
N MET A 97 3.78 -16.72 -4.48
CA MET A 97 2.75 -15.83 -3.94
C MET A 97 1.59 -15.68 -4.93
N GLU A 98 0.37 -15.70 -4.43
CA GLU A 98 -0.85 -15.54 -5.21
C GLU A 98 -1.41 -14.13 -5.12
N GLU A 99 -1.06 -13.40 -4.08
CA GLU A 99 -1.46 -12.02 -3.84
C GLU A 99 -0.24 -11.19 -3.44
N ILE A 100 -0.17 -9.98 -3.96
CA ILE A 100 0.83 -8.97 -3.57
C ILE A 100 0.11 -7.87 -2.80
N VAL A 101 0.65 -7.49 -1.65
CA VAL A 101 0.16 -6.36 -0.86
C VAL A 101 1.09 -5.17 -1.04
N VAL A 102 0.57 -4.06 -1.53
CA VAL A 102 1.31 -2.81 -1.70
C VAL A 102 0.92 -1.85 -0.58
N GLY A 103 1.87 -1.59 0.32
CA GLY A 103 1.65 -0.85 1.56
C GLY A 103 2.04 0.63 1.52
N GLY A 104 2.50 1.12 0.37
CA GLY A 104 2.82 2.55 0.20
C GLY A 104 4.28 2.80 -0.14
N GLY A 105 4.71 4.05 -0.32
CA GLY A 105 3.86 5.26 -0.28
C GLY A 105 3.23 5.62 -1.60
N VAL A 106 2.89 6.89 -1.75
CA VAL A 106 2.14 7.41 -2.90
C VAL A 106 2.81 7.11 -4.23
N GLN A 107 4.12 7.31 -4.33
CA GLN A 107 4.85 7.02 -5.56
C GLN A 107 4.78 5.54 -5.93
N THR A 108 4.81 4.67 -4.93
CA THR A 108 4.69 3.22 -5.15
C THR A 108 3.27 2.87 -5.62
N TYR A 109 2.23 3.43 -5.00
CA TYR A 109 0.85 3.25 -5.47
C TYR A 109 0.70 3.66 -6.93
N ASN A 110 1.19 4.85 -7.27
CA ASN A 110 1.10 5.37 -8.63
C ASN A 110 1.90 4.52 -9.63
N ALA A 111 3.07 4.03 -9.23
CA ALA A 111 3.88 3.15 -10.09
C ALA A 111 3.12 1.87 -10.47
N PHE A 112 2.42 1.24 -9.51
CA PHE A 112 1.61 0.07 -9.80
C PHE A 112 0.38 0.38 -10.64
N LEU A 113 -0.29 1.50 -10.37
CA LEU A 113 -1.46 1.94 -11.16
C LEU A 113 -1.08 2.27 -12.59
N ASP A 114 0.03 2.96 -12.81
CA ASP A 114 0.51 3.36 -14.14
C ASP A 114 0.84 2.17 -15.04
N LYS A 115 1.09 1.01 -14.45
CA LYS A 115 1.38 -0.25 -15.16
C LYS A 115 0.17 -1.17 -15.29
N ASP A 116 -1.00 -0.69 -14.88
CA ASP A 116 -2.25 -1.47 -14.93
C ASP A 116 -2.15 -2.84 -14.23
N LEU A 117 -1.42 -2.88 -13.13
CA LEU A 117 -1.18 -4.11 -12.37
C LEU A 117 -2.16 -4.33 -11.22
N VAL A 118 -2.86 -3.27 -10.81
CA VAL A 118 -3.69 -3.28 -9.60
C VAL A 118 -5.03 -3.94 -9.86
N THR A 119 -5.39 -4.92 -9.05
CA THR A 119 -6.68 -5.61 -9.12
C THR A 119 -7.64 -5.20 -8.01
N ASP A 120 -7.10 -4.78 -6.87
CA ASP A 120 -7.87 -4.44 -5.68
C ASP A 120 -7.29 -3.21 -4.99
N ILE A 121 -8.16 -2.35 -4.46
CA ILE A 121 -7.75 -1.24 -3.61
C ILE A 121 -8.61 -1.21 -2.36
N TYR A 122 -7.95 -1.09 -1.20
CA TYR A 122 -8.60 -0.72 0.05
C TYR A 122 -8.24 0.73 0.39
N PHE A 123 -9.25 1.57 0.52
CA PHE A 123 -9.11 2.93 1.05
C PHE A 123 -9.70 2.97 2.46
N ASN A 124 -8.87 3.26 3.45
CA ASN A 124 -9.34 3.57 4.80
C ASN A 124 -9.57 5.08 4.86
N VAL A 125 -10.84 5.49 4.83
CA VAL A 125 -11.23 6.90 4.75
C VAL A 125 -11.41 7.45 6.15
N THR A 126 -10.62 8.47 6.49
CA THR A 126 -10.67 9.14 7.79
C THR A 126 -11.39 10.51 7.67
N PRO A 127 -11.99 11.02 8.75
CA PRO A 127 -12.75 12.28 8.71
C PRO A 127 -11.83 13.50 8.77
N MET A 128 -11.07 13.69 7.72
CA MET A 128 -10.14 14.81 7.54
C MET A 128 -10.30 15.40 6.15
N VAL A 129 -10.07 16.70 6.05
CA VAL A 129 -9.85 17.40 4.78
C VAL A 129 -8.46 18.02 4.86
N ILE A 130 -7.56 17.61 3.96
CA ILE A 130 -6.16 18.04 3.97
C ILE A 130 -5.75 18.55 2.59
N GLY A 131 -4.84 19.53 2.57
CA GLY A 131 -4.29 20.08 1.32
C GLY A 131 -2.95 19.50 0.92
N ASP A 132 -2.19 19.00 1.89
CA ASP A 132 -0.79 18.57 1.76
C ASP A 132 -0.61 17.05 1.57
N GLY A 133 -1.70 16.30 1.43
CA GLY A 133 -1.64 14.86 1.24
C GLY A 133 -1.17 14.43 -0.15
N GLY A 134 -0.88 13.15 -0.29
CA GLY A 134 -0.48 12.57 -1.56
C GLY A 134 -1.64 12.41 -2.54
N VAL A 135 -1.34 12.41 -3.83
CA VAL A 135 -2.33 12.23 -4.88
C VAL A 135 -2.14 10.86 -5.54
N ILE A 136 -3.17 10.02 -5.44
CA ILE A 136 -3.27 8.78 -6.21
C ILE A 136 -3.87 9.12 -7.57
N GLY A 137 -3.26 8.60 -8.66
CA GLY A 137 -3.65 8.94 -10.01
C GLY A 137 -3.06 10.27 -10.44
N SER A 138 -1.73 10.32 -10.59
CA SER A 138 -0.98 11.53 -10.92
C SER A 138 -0.89 11.84 -12.41
N LYS A 139 -1.22 10.88 -13.28
CA LYS A 139 -1.20 11.08 -14.73
C LYS A 139 -2.60 11.42 -15.23
N ASP A 140 -2.70 12.44 -16.08
CA ASP A 140 -3.99 12.90 -16.62
C ASP A 140 -4.73 11.85 -17.45
N ASP A 141 -3.99 10.93 -18.10
CA ASP A 141 -4.54 9.86 -18.93
C ASP A 141 -4.80 8.56 -18.17
N LEU A 142 -4.54 8.53 -16.85
CA LEU A 142 -4.83 7.35 -16.05
C LEU A 142 -6.33 7.12 -15.99
N PHE A 143 -6.74 5.91 -16.37
CA PHE A 143 -8.10 5.45 -16.21
C PHE A 143 -8.11 3.99 -15.78
N VAL A 144 -8.54 3.72 -14.56
CA VAL A 144 -8.70 2.37 -14.04
C VAL A 144 -10.12 2.23 -13.51
N LYS A 145 -10.87 1.30 -14.07
CA LYS A 145 -12.23 1.00 -13.63
C LYS A 145 -12.24 -0.30 -12.84
N PHE A 146 -12.92 -0.26 -11.71
CA PHE A 146 -13.21 -1.44 -10.89
C PHE A 146 -14.68 -1.79 -11.04
N ASP A 147 -14.99 -3.09 -11.08
CA ASP A 147 -16.37 -3.55 -11.32
C ASP A 147 -17.19 -3.60 -10.04
N LYS A 148 -16.53 -3.69 -8.87
CA LYS A 148 -17.19 -3.82 -7.59
C LYS A 148 -16.66 -2.81 -6.60
N MET A 149 -17.55 -2.30 -5.75
CA MET A 149 -17.18 -1.50 -4.59
C MET A 149 -18.00 -1.97 -3.39
N ASN A 150 -17.29 -2.35 -2.33
CA ASN A 150 -17.85 -2.65 -1.03
C ASN A 150 -17.37 -1.65 -0.01
N TYR A 151 -18.10 -1.49 1.08
CA TYR A 151 -17.69 -0.62 2.17
C TYR A 151 -18.11 -1.21 3.49
N LYS A 152 -17.37 -0.87 4.55
CA LYS A 152 -17.81 -1.17 5.92
C LYS A 152 -17.19 -0.16 6.89
N PRO A 153 -17.91 0.20 7.97
CA PRO A 153 -17.32 0.93 9.07
C PRO A 153 -16.33 0.02 9.82
N ILE A 154 -15.16 0.56 10.17
CA ILE A 154 -14.10 -0.17 10.86
C ILE A 154 -14.13 0.14 12.35
N ILE A 155 -14.16 1.42 12.63
CA ILE A 155 -14.34 2.03 13.96
C ILE A 155 -15.26 3.22 13.77
N GLU A 156 -15.64 3.88 14.87
CA GLU A 156 -16.31 5.16 14.77
C GLU A 156 -15.45 6.10 13.92
N ASN A 157 -16.04 6.71 12.91
CA ASN A 157 -15.43 7.70 12.01
C ASN A 157 -14.41 7.17 10.98
N VAL A 158 -14.23 5.86 10.81
CA VAL A 158 -13.39 5.33 9.72
C VAL A 158 -14.19 4.33 8.88
N ILE A 159 -14.21 4.55 7.58
CA ILE A 159 -14.86 3.66 6.60
C ILE A 159 -13.79 3.04 5.72
N ARG A 160 -13.88 1.73 5.51
CA ARG A 160 -13.05 1.03 4.54
C ARG A 160 -13.83 0.79 3.26
N LEU A 161 -13.32 1.33 2.16
CA LEU A 161 -13.79 1.04 0.81
C LEU A 161 -12.91 -0.07 0.22
N HIS A 162 -13.53 -1.03 -0.45
CA HIS A 162 -12.83 -2.06 -1.21
C HIS A 162 -13.30 -2.01 -2.66
N LEU A 163 -12.41 -1.65 -3.55
CA LEU A 163 -12.60 -1.67 -5.00
C LEU A 163 -11.96 -2.95 -5.55
N SER A 164 -12.66 -3.66 -6.41
CA SER A 164 -12.13 -4.87 -7.05
C SER A 164 -12.56 -5.00 -8.50
N LYS A 165 -11.68 -5.56 -9.30
CA LYS A 165 -11.96 -5.91 -10.70
C LYS A 165 -12.75 -7.20 -10.81
#